data_1fa1a777461ca1b0d7d7523a112aa9bb
#
_entry.id   1fa1a777461ca1b0d7d7523a112aa9bb
#
_cell.length_a   1.000
_cell.length_b   1.000
_cell.length_c   1.000
_cell.angle_alpha   90.00
_cell.angle_beta   90.00
_cell.angle_gamma   90.00
#
_symmetry.space_group_name_H-M   'P 1'
#
loop_
_entity.id
_entity.type
_entity.pdbx_description
1 polymer ?
#
loop_
_entity_poly.entity_id
_entity_poly.type
_entity_poly.pdbx_seq_one_letter_code
_entity_poly.pdbx_strand_id
1 'polypeptide(L)' 'MILASTIIKEANYLLSTNKTIREAALDLGLSKSELHRHMSGALRKIDFELYLRVKKMFLEHNKNRHIRGGEATRKKYSLG' A
#
# COMPACT_ATOMS: atom_id res chain seq x y z
N MET A 1 -11.07 7.36 17.41
CA MET A 1 -11.69 7.54 16.09
C MET A 1 -10.76 8.26 15.14
N ILE A 2 -10.64 7.76 13.92
CA ILE A 2 -9.74 8.35 12.94
C ILE A 2 -10.52 9.24 11.99
N LEU A 3 -10.01 10.46 11.81
CA LEU A 3 -10.68 11.41 10.93
C LEU A 3 -10.40 11.11 9.46
N ALA A 4 -11.39 11.38 8.62
CA ALA A 4 -11.24 11.18 7.19
C ALA A 4 -10.05 11.99 6.65
N SER A 5 -9.86 13.21 7.13
CA SER A 5 -8.76 14.03 6.66
C SER A 5 -7.40 13.41 6.99
N THR A 6 -7.30 12.71 8.11
CA THR A 6 -6.06 12.04 8.47
C THR A 6 -5.77 10.91 7.51
N ILE A 7 -6.79 10.13 7.18
CA ILE A 7 -6.64 9.02 6.25
C ILE A 7 -6.21 9.53 4.87
N ILE A 8 -6.82 10.61 4.42
CA ILE A 8 -6.49 11.19 3.12
C ILE A 8 -5.05 11.71 3.12
N LYS A 9 -4.61 12.31 4.21
CA LYS A 9 -3.24 12.78 4.33
C LYS A 9 -2.25 11.64 4.20
N GLU A 10 -2.55 10.52 4.85
CA GLU A 10 -1.69 9.35 4.79
C GLU A 10 -1.59 8.84 3.36
N ALA A 11 -2.73 8.79 2.67
CA ALA A 11 -2.74 8.32 1.29
C ALA A 11 -1.93 9.25 0.39
N ASN A 12 -2.10 10.54 0.55
CA ASN A 12 -1.35 11.51 -0.25
C ASN A 12 0.14 11.43 0.03
N TYR A 13 0.50 11.18 1.27
CA TYR A 13 1.91 11.02 1.62
C TYR A 13 2.51 9.82 0.89
N LEU A 14 1.78 8.70 0.90
CA LEU A 14 2.24 7.51 0.19
C LEU A 14 2.41 7.77 -1.29
N LEU A 15 1.44 8.42 -1.91
CA LEU A 15 1.48 8.67 -3.34
C LEU A 15 2.57 9.65 -3.73
N SER A 16 2.80 10.67 -2.91
CA SER A 16 3.79 11.70 -3.23
C SER A 16 5.21 11.21 -3.01
N THR A 17 5.44 10.32 -2.07
CA THR A 17 6.78 9.83 -1.75
C THR A 17 7.09 8.50 -2.41
N ASN A 18 6.05 7.77 -2.81
CA ASN A 18 6.20 6.45 -3.41
C ASN A 18 6.96 5.48 -2.51
N LYS A 19 6.86 5.67 -1.20
CA LYS A 19 7.51 4.80 -0.23
C LYS A 19 6.71 3.53 -0.02
N THR A 20 7.39 2.51 0.51
CA THR A 20 6.68 1.30 0.89
C THR A 20 5.82 1.59 2.09
N ILE A 21 4.85 0.70 2.35
CA ILE A 21 3.96 0.90 3.48
C ILE A 21 4.73 0.89 4.80
N ARG A 22 5.78 0.08 4.89
CA ARG A 22 6.60 0.03 6.09
C ARG A 22 7.32 1.35 6.35
N GLU A 23 7.91 1.90 5.30
CA GLU A 23 8.62 3.17 5.42
C GLU A 23 7.68 4.31 5.78
N ALA A 24 6.54 4.35 5.11
CA ALA A 24 5.57 5.39 5.35
C ALA A 24 4.99 5.29 6.76
N ALA A 25 4.77 4.08 7.24
CA ALA A 25 4.24 3.89 8.59
C ALA A 25 5.20 4.45 9.63
N LEU A 26 6.49 4.19 9.45
CA LEU A 26 7.49 4.74 10.36
C LEU A 26 7.46 6.26 10.37
N ASP A 27 7.40 6.85 9.19
CA ASP A 27 7.36 8.30 9.08
C ASP A 27 6.11 8.92 9.69
N LEU A 28 5.01 8.19 9.61
CA LEU A 28 3.73 8.69 10.11
C LEU A 28 3.48 8.31 11.57
N GLY A 29 4.40 7.57 12.17
CA GLY A 29 4.23 7.16 13.56
C GLY A 29 3.19 6.08 13.75
N LEU A 30 3.01 5.23 12.75
CA LEU A 30 2.03 4.15 12.79
C LEU A 30 2.71 2.81 12.66
N SER A 31 2.01 1.75 13.02
CA SER A 31 2.49 0.43 12.71
C SER A 31 2.12 0.10 11.26
N LYS A 32 2.86 -0.83 10.68
CA LYS A 32 2.58 -1.26 9.32
C LYS A 32 1.13 -1.76 9.19
N SER A 33 0.69 -2.52 10.19
CA SER A 33 -0.67 -3.07 10.17
C SER A 33 -1.73 -1.98 10.22
N GLU A 34 -1.49 -0.95 11.02
CA GLU A 34 -2.42 0.15 11.11
C GLU A 34 -2.55 0.89 9.80
N LEU A 35 -1.41 1.23 9.20
CA LEU A 35 -1.43 1.97 7.95
C LEU A 35 -2.09 1.13 6.85
N HIS A 36 -1.78 -0.14 6.82
CA HIS A 36 -2.39 -1.04 5.83
C HIS A 36 -3.91 -1.08 6.01
N ARG A 37 -4.37 -1.15 7.24
CA ARG A 37 -5.79 -1.18 7.52
C ARG A 37 -6.47 0.12 7.10
N HIS A 38 -5.80 1.26 7.34
CA HIS A 38 -6.33 2.54 6.91
C HIS A 38 -6.49 2.60 5.41
N MET A 39 -5.47 2.14 4.70
CA MET A 39 -5.45 2.25 3.25
C MET A 39 -6.36 1.24 2.56
N SER A 40 -6.54 0.06 3.14
CA SER A 40 -7.35 -0.97 2.50
C SER A 40 -8.81 -0.93 2.93
N GLY A 41 -9.10 -0.35 4.08
CA GLY A 41 -10.46 -0.31 4.60
C GLY A 41 -11.04 1.07 4.65
N ALA A 42 -10.53 1.92 5.55
CA ALA A 42 -11.09 3.25 5.76
C ALA A 42 -11.02 4.11 4.49
N LEU A 43 -9.89 4.11 3.82
CA LEU A 43 -9.73 4.95 2.64
C LEU A 43 -10.73 4.58 1.55
N ARG A 44 -10.99 3.31 1.40
CA ARG A 44 -11.93 2.83 0.39
C ARG A 44 -13.32 3.45 0.58
N LYS A 45 -13.72 3.62 1.83
CA LYS A 45 -15.02 4.20 2.15
C LYS A 45 -15.04 5.71 2.04
N ILE A 46 -13.90 6.33 2.30
CA ILE A 46 -13.80 7.79 2.31
C ILE A 46 -13.63 8.35 0.91
N ASP A 47 -12.70 7.76 0.15
CA ASP A 47 -12.38 8.25 -1.18
C ASP A 47 -11.93 7.07 -2.04
N PHE A 48 -12.86 6.51 -2.77
CA PHE A 48 -12.62 5.31 -3.55
C PHE A 48 -11.57 5.53 -4.64
N GLU A 49 -11.56 6.69 -5.27
CA GLU A 49 -10.57 6.99 -6.29
C GLU A 49 -9.16 7.01 -5.72
N LEU A 50 -9.01 7.66 -4.58
CA LEU A 50 -7.73 7.71 -3.92
C LEU A 50 -7.29 6.32 -3.50
N TYR A 51 -8.24 5.53 -3.02
CA TYR A 51 -7.99 4.15 -2.67
C TYR A 51 -7.43 3.36 -3.85
N LEU A 52 -8.01 3.56 -5.03
CA LEU A 52 -7.53 2.85 -6.22
C LEU A 52 -6.11 3.24 -6.57
N ARG A 53 -5.77 4.50 -6.41
CA ARG A 53 -4.41 4.96 -6.69
C ARG A 53 -3.40 4.32 -5.74
N VAL A 54 -3.74 4.29 -4.46
CA VAL A 54 -2.87 3.68 -3.46
C VAL A 54 -2.74 2.19 -3.72
N LYS A 55 -3.84 1.54 -4.04
CA LYS A 55 -3.84 0.13 -4.32
C LYS A 55 -2.95 -0.19 -5.51
N LYS A 56 -3.04 0.62 -6.56
CA LYS A 56 -2.22 0.42 -7.74
C LYS A 56 -0.73 0.55 -7.39
N MET A 57 -0.39 1.53 -6.58
CA MET A 57 0.99 1.71 -6.15
C MET A 57 1.51 0.49 -5.39
N PHE A 58 0.70 -0.03 -4.47
CA PHE A 58 1.10 -1.22 -3.73
C PHE A 58 1.27 -2.44 -4.63
N LEU A 59 0.41 -2.59 -5.60
CA LEU A 59 0.52 -3.69 -6.55
C LEU A 59 1.79 -3.58 -7.37
N GLU A 60 2.15 -2.39 -7.75
CA GLU A 60 3.38 -2.17 -8.50
C GLU A 60 4.61 -2.50 -7.66
N HIS A 61 4.59 -2.13 -6.39
CA HIS A 61 5.68 -2.48 -5.49
C HIS A 61 5.82 -3.98 -5.36
N ASN A 62 4.72 -4.67 -5.17
CA ASN A 62 4.72 -6.13 -5.06
C ASN A 62 5.21 -6.78 -6.34
N LYS A 63 4.80 -6.23 -7.47
CA LYS A 63 5.19 -6.74 -8.75
C LYS A 63 6.70 -6.67 -8.94
N ASN A 64 7.28 -5.54 -8.61
CA ASN A 64 8.72 -5.37 -8.71
C ASN A 64 9.46 -6.34 -7.81
N ARG A 65 8.97 -6.50 -6.59
CA ARG A 65 9.57 -7.43 -5.66
C ARG A 65 9.50 -8.85 -6.21
N HIS A 66 8.37 -9.20 -6.80
CA HIS A 66 8.16 -10.52 -7.38
C HIS A 66 9.19 -10.80 -8.47
N ILE A 67 9.36 -9.84 -9.37
CA ILE A 67 10.30 -9.98 -10.46
C ILE A 67 11.71 -10.23 -9.97
N ARG A 68 12.13 -9.50 -8.95
CA ARG A 68 13.50 -9.63 -8.48
C ARG A 68 13.77 -10.89 -7.70
N GLY A 69 12.86 -11.28 -6.85
CA GLY A 69 13.16 -12.32 -5.90
C GLY A 69 12.51 -13.65 -6.14
N GLY A 70 11.31 -13.64 -6.66
CA GLY A 70 10.53 -14.84 -6.72
C GLY A 70 10.35 -15.47 -8.08
N GLU A 71 11.01 -14.94 -9.06
CA GLU A 71 10.76 -15.39 -10.41
C GLU A 71 10.98 -16.87 -10.62
N ALA A 72 12.10 -17.35 -10.22
CA ALA A 72 12.42 -18.75 -10.40
C ALA A 72 11.44 -19.66 -9.68
N THR A 73 11.12 -19.31 -8.47
CA THR A 73 10.17 -20.08 -7.69
C THR A 73 8.80 -20.04 -8.29
N ARG A 74 8.39 -18.87 -8.73
CA ARG A 74 7.09 -18.69 -9.27
C ARG A 74 6.86 -19.49 -10.53
N LYS A 75 7.86 -19.72 -11.27
CA LYS A 75 7.74 -20.52 -12.48
C LYS A 75 7.17 -21.89 -12.20
N LYS A 76 7.63 -22.49 -11.15
CA LYS A 76 7.13 -23.80 -10.79
C LYS A 76 5.66 -23.78 -10.48
N TYR A 77 5.24 -22.78 -9.78
CA TYR A 77 3.84 -22.71 -9.37
C TYR A 77 2.93 -22.30 -10.48
N SER A 78 3.37 -21.36 -11.27
CA SER A 78 2.49 -20.86 -12.31
C SER A 78 2.21 -21.91 -13.35
N LEU A 79 3.07 -22.88 -13.44
CA LEU A 79 2.83 -23.99 -14.36
C LEU A 79 1.86 -24.96 -13.80
N GLY A 80 1.86 -25.02 -12.50
CA GLY A 80 0.89 -25.87 -11.86
C GLY A 80 -0.45 -25.25 -11.96
#